data_75a0bc4437e2ff94c0419b568ee84786
#
_entry.id   75a0bc4437e2ff94c0419b568ee84786
#
_cell.length_a   1.000
_cell.length_b   1.000
_cell.length_c   1.000
_cell.angle_alpha   90.00
_cell.angle_beta   90.00
_cell.angle_gamma   90.00
#
_symmetry.space_group_name_H-M   'P 1'
#
loop_
_entity.id
_entity.type
_entity.pdbx_description
1 polymer ?
#
loop_
_entity_poly.entity_id
_entity_poly.type
_entity_poly.pdbx_seq_one_letter_code
_entity_poly.pdbx_strand_id
1 'polypeptide(L)'
;MQNSKRRRWRLGAVFCVLVSILLACGVREHGPWTETFDEAGDWQVSADAAASVTVADGVLRIHVFELGQVAWAAAGRTYSDFRLTVEATQVSGPDDNEYGVLTRMAGDTQFYVFSISGDGYARIARYNNGSWSILGPDWVPSDVIHQGAAPNVLEVEARGGTFVFSVNGTQVLQVEDAQLTKGDIGLYAGAFNEANVVIDFDNLEVQPLQ
;
A
#
# COMPACT_ATOMS: atom_id res chain seq x y z
N MET A 1 18.02 -87.26 25.57
CA MET A 1 17.54 -86.85 24.22
C MET A 1 16.50 -85.84 24.42
N GLN A 2 16.83 -84.53 24.18
CA GLN A 2 15.85 -83.46 24.32
C GLN A 2 16.15 -82.40 23.25
N ASN A 3 15.24 -82.29 22.30
CA ASN A 3 15.32 -81.44 21.08
C ASN A 3 14.82 -80.03 21.42
N SER A 4 15.66 -79.04 21.48
CA SER A 4 15.27 -77.68 21.72
C SER A 4 15.10 -76.94 20.37
N LYS A 5 13.86 -76.67 20.03
CA LYS A 5 13.49 -75.85 18.88
C LYS A 5 13.81 -74.37 19.14
N ARG A 6 14.78 -73.79 18.43
CA ARG A 6 15.05 -72.34 18.43
C ARG A 6 14.01 -71.65 17.58
N ARG A 7 13.18 -70.73 18.20
CA ARG A 7 12.18 -69.87 17.56
C ARG A 7 12.87 -68.58 17.11
N ARG A 8 13.00 -68.40 15.80
CA ARG A 8 13.54 -67.18 15.21
C ARG A 8 12.45 -66.10 15.24
N TRP A 9 12.64 -65.05 16.03
CA TRP A 9 11.87 -63.83 15.98
C TRP A 9 12.40 -62.96 14.81
N ARG A 10 11.52 -62.65 13.83
CA ARG A 10 11.77 -61.67 12.81
C ARG A 10 11.34 -60.34 13.38
N LEU A 11 12.29 -59.42 13.68
CA LEU A 11 12.03 -58.02 13.95
C LEU A 11 11.65 -57.38 12.61
N GLY A 12 10.37 -57.01 12.45
CA GLY A 12 9.90 -56.12 11.40
C GLY A 12 10.22 -54.68 11.83
N ALA A 13 11.16 -54.06 11.14
CA ALA A 13 11.41 -52.63 11.29
C ALA A 13 10.27 -51.85 10.62
N VAL A 14 9.40 -51.25 11.44
CA VAL A 14 8.40 -50.28 10.96
C VAL A 14 9.12 -48.95 10.73
N PHE A 15 9.32 -48.59 9.48
CA PHE A 15 9.88 -47.31 9.09
C PHE A 15 8.73 -46.28 9.12
N CYS A 16 8.59 -45.53 10.22
CA CYS A 16 7.71 -44.35 10.27
C CYS A 16 8.32 -43.22 9.47
N VAL A 17 7.82 -43.01 8.25
CA VAL A 17 8.12 -41.81 7.48
C VAL A 17 7.31 -40.66 8.07
N LEU A 18 7.96 -39.82 8.89
CA LEU A 18 7.44 -38.53 9.33
C LEU A 18 7.45 -37.56 8.13
N VAL A 19 6.32 -37.41 7.47
CA VAL A 19 6.11 -36.32 6.50
C VAL A 19 5.92 -35.04 7.30
N SER A 20 6.98 -34.25 7.43
CA SER A 20 6.92 -32.90 7.99
C SER A 20 6.26 -31.99 6.96
N ILE A 21 4.95 -31.75 7.12
CA ILE A 21 4.25 -30.69 6.36
C ILE A 21 4.73 -29.37 6.95
N LEU A 22 5.67 -28.72 6.29
CA LEU A 22 6.02 -27.33 6.53
C LEU A 22 4.82 -26.48 6.09
N LEU A 23 3.96 -26.12 7.04
CA LEU A 23 3.00 -25.03 6.87
C LEU A 23 3.82 -23.75 6.75
N ALA A 24 4.17 -23.38 5.53
CA ALA A 24 4.62 -22.02 5.22
C ALA A 24 3.40 -21.12 5.43
N CYS A 25 3.29 -20.48 6.58
CA CYS A 25 2.42 -19.32 6.78
C CYS A 25 2.95 -18.15 5.95
N GLY A 26 2.86 -18.25 4.64
CA GLY A 26 3.05 -17.12 3.75
C GLY A 26 1.79 -16.26 3.84
N VAL A 27 1.92 -14.95 4.07
CA VAL A 27 0.83 -14.00 3.89
C VAL A 27 0.33 -14.19 2.45
N ARG A 28 -0.95 -14.59 2.33
CA ARG A 28 -1.55 -14.86 1.02
C ARG A 28 -1.76 -13.53 0.31
N GLU A 29 -1.28 -13.42 -0.90
CA GLU A 29 -1.56 -12.27 -1.75
C GLU A 29 -3.02 -12.25 -2.18
N HIS A 30 -3.55 -11.06 -2.37
CA HIS A 30 -4.91 -10.85 -2.80
C HIS A 30 -5.00 -10.87 -4.33
N GLY A 31 -6.16 -11.26 -4.86
CA GLY A 31 -6.48 -11.21 -6.29
C GLY A 31 -6.82 -9.78 -6.76
N PRO A 32 -7.27 -9.63 -8.02
CA PRO A 32 -7.78 -8.35 -8.53
C PRO A 32 -8.87 -7.79 -7.61
N TRP A 33 -8.89 -6.47 -7.45
CA TRP A 33 -9.83 -5.79 -6.57
C TRP A 33 -10.22 -4.43 -7.11
N THR A 34 -11.48 -4.09 -6.97
CA THR A 34 -12.05 -2.77 -7.24
C THR A 34 -12.75 -2.27 -6.00
N GLU A 35 -12.70 -0.96 -5.75
CA GLU A 35 -13.31 -0.30 -4.62
C GLU A 35 -13.93 1.02 -5.08
N THR A 36 -15.22 1.22 -4.82
CA THR A 36 -16.00 2.42 -5.16
C THR A 36 -16.44 3.21 -3.93
N PHE A 37 -16.04 2.76 -2.75
CA PHE A 37 -16.36 3.38 -1.46
C PHE A 37 -17.85 3.61 -1.18
N ASP A 38 -18.73 2.91 -1.88
CA ASP A 38 -20.18 2.93 -1.62
C ASP A 38 -20.55 2.39 -0.23
N GLU A 39 -19.70 1.52 0.30
CA GLU A 39 -19.81 0.94 1.64
C GLU A 39 -18.46 1.12 2.39
N ALA A 40 -18.51 1.10 3.73
CA ALA A 40 -17.31 1.33 4.55
C ALA A 40 -16.18 0.32 4.32
N GLY A 41 -16.49 -0.90 3.89
CA GLY A 41 -15.50 -1.94 3.60
C GLY A 41 -14.62 -2.29 4.81
N ASP A 42 -13.40 -2.76 4.52
CA ASP A 42 -12.39 -3.14 5.53
C ASP A 42 -11.35 -2.03 5.80
N TRP A 43 -11.56 -0.83 5.27
CA TRP A 43 -10.63 0.29 5.43
C TRP A 43 -10.45 0.69 6.89
N GLN A 44 -9.21 0.96 7.26
CA GLN A 44 -8.90 1.49 8.60
C GLN A 44 -9.31 2.96 8.70
N VAL A 45 -10.53 3.18 9.15
CA VAL A 45 -11.05 4.53 9.43
C VAL A 45 -10.61 4.98 10.82
N SER A 46 -10.35 6.27 10.99
CA SER A 46 -9.90 6.87 12.24
C SER A 46 -10.34 8.31 12.37
N ALA A 47 -10.40 8.80 13.61
CA ALA A 47 -10.57 10.23 13.88
C ALA A 47 -9.91 10.58 15.22
N ASP A 48 -9.09 11.63 15.18
CA ASP A 48 -8.48 12.23 16.35
C ASP A 48 -8.46 13.77 16.25
N ALA A 49 -7.64 14.44 17.04
CA ALA A 49 -7.54 15.89 17.00
C ALA A 49 -6.81 16.41 15.76
N ALA A 50 -5.92 15.62 15.16
CA ALA A 50 -5.06 16.03 14.04
C ALA A 50 -5.66 15.71 12.68
N ALA A 51 -6.40 14.59 12.55
CA ALA A 51 -6.96 14.15 11.28
C ALA A 51 -8.19 13.24 11.44
N SER A 52 -8.93 13.05 10.34
CA SER A 52 -9.95 12.01 10.23
C SER A 52 -9.87 11.30 8.88
N VAL A 53 -10.19 10.01 8.91
CA VAL A 53 -10.41 9.16 7.74
C VAL A 53 -11.80 8.59 7.81
N THR A 54 -12.61 8.79 6.78
CA THR A 54 -13.99 8.33 6.71
C THR A 54 -14.31 7.74 5.34
N VAL A 55 -15.21 6.77 5.28
CA VAL A 55 -15.81 6.29 4.04
C VAL A 55 -17.28 6.68 4.09
N ALA A 56 -17.69 7.59 3.21
CA ALA A 56 -19.04 8.09 3.10
C ALA A 56 -19.27 8.76 1.74
N ASP A 57 -20.51 8.80 1.29
CA ASP A 57 -20.92 9.48 0.05
C ASP A 57 -20.17 8.99 -1.21
N GLY A 58 -19.78 7.70 -1.23
CA GLY A 58 -19.06 7.09 -2.35
C GLY A 58 -17.58 7.46 -2.44
N VAL A 59 -16.96 7.97 -1.36
CA VAL A 59 -15.53 8.31 -1.32
C VAL A 59 -14.88 7.88 -0.01
N LEU A 60 -13.57 7.62 -0.06
CA LEU A 60 -12.74 7.65 1.14
C LEU A 60 -12.17 9.06 1.28
N ARG A 61 -12.56 9.75 2.34
CA ARG A 61 -12.12 11.12 2.65
C ARG A 61 -11.08 11.12 3.75
N ILE A 62 -9.95 11.76 3.46
CA ILE A 62 -8.93 12.10 4.47
C ILE A 62 -8.98 13.60 4.71
N HIS A 63 -9.21 14.01 5.96
CA HIS A 63 -9.16 15.42 6.37
C HIS A 63 -8.05 15.60 7.41
N VAL A 64 -7.03 16.35 7.06
CA VAL A 64 -5.91 16.70 7.95
C VAL A 64 -6.18 18.08 8.54
N PHE A 65 -6.49 18.14 9.83
CA PHE A 65 -6.91 19.36 10.54
C PHE A 65 -5.74 20.27 10.94
N GLU A 66 -4.57 19.67 11.19
CA GLU A 66 -3.39 20.36 11.72
C GLU A 66 -2.25 20.37 10.72
N LEU A 67 -1.48 21.47 10.71
CA LEU A 67 -0.28 21.59 9.87
C LEU A 67 0.82 20.62 10.32
N GLY A 68 1.63 20.16 9.37
CA GLY A 68 2.73 19.24 9.63
C GLY A 68 2.29 17.82 9.99
N GLN A 69 0.99 17.51 9.87
CA GLN A 69 0.43 16.19 10.13
C GLN A 69 0.13 15.44 8.84
N VAL A 70 0.09 14.12 8.97
CA VAL A 70 -0.27 13.20 7.90
C VAL A 70 -1.30 12.20 8.42
N ALA A 71 -2.16 11.71 7.52
CA ALA A 71 -3.10 10.64 7.82
C ALA A 71 -3.18 9.66 6.67
N TRP A 72 -3.51 8.42 6.97
CA TRP A 72 -3.70 7.37 5.97
C TRP A 72 -4.73 6.35 6.41
N ALA A 73 -5.26 5.62 5.43
CA ALA A 73 -6.05 4.42 5.62
C ALA A 73 -5.38 3.24 4.95
N ALA A 74 -5.24 2.12 5.63
CA ALA A 74 -4.80 0.85 5.07
C ALA A 74 -6.00 0.01 4.62
N ALA A 75 -5.84 -0.71 3.52
CA ALA A 75 -6.90 -1.50 2.89
C ALA A 75 -7.02 -2.92 3.46
N GLY A 76 -6.03 -3.40 4.22
CA GLY A 76 -5.97 -4.78 4.71
C GLY A 76 -5.66 -5.80 3.60
N ARG A 77 -5.04 -5.39 2.48
CA ARG A 77 -4.82 -6.22 1.28
C ARG A 77 -3.36 -6.23 0.85
N THR A 78 -2.75 -7.38 0.89
CA THR A 78 -1.32 -7.57 0.59
C THR A 78 -1.10 -7.89 -0.88
N TYR A 79 -0.14 -7.18 -1.49
CA TYR A 79 0.35 -7.38 -2.85
C TYR A 79 1.88 -7.31 -2.89
N SER A 80 2.49 -8.03 -3.85
CA SER A 80 3.93 -7.89 -4.19
C SER A 80 4.11 -7.13 -5.51
N ASP A 81 3.76 -7.75 -6.63
CA ASP A 81 3.79 -7.11 -7.94
C ASP A 81 2.36 -6.80 -8.39
N PHE A 82 2.11 -5.54 -8.70
CA PHE A 82 0.75 -5.07 -9.00
C PHE A 82 0.77 -3.77 -9.81
N ARG A 83 -0.37 -3.47 -10.42
CA ARG A 83 -0.75 -2.13 -10.87
C ARG A 83 -1.94 -1.68 -10.02
N LEU A 84 -1.84 -0.49 -9.45
CA LEU A 84 -2.89 0.19 -8.71
C LEU A 84 -3.23 1.49 -9.42
N THR A 85 -4.53 1.76 -9.57
CA THR A 85 -5.05 3.06 -9.99
C THR A 85 -6.05 3.57 -8.97
N VAL A 86 -6.13 4.88 -8.77
CA VAL A 86 -7.13 5.53 -7.92
C VAL A 86 -7.36 6.97 -8.39
N GLU A 87 -8.59 7.43 -8.35
CA GLU A 87 -8.91 8.85 -8.51
C GLU A 87 -8.72 9.56 -7.17
N ALA A 88 -8.05 10.72 -7.20
CA ALA A 88 -7.82 11.55 -6.03
C ALA A 88 -8.18 13.00 -6.35
N THR A 89 -8.96 13.64 -5.47
CA THR A 89 -9.43 15.01 -5.63
C THR A 89 -9.14 15.81 -4.36
N GLN A 90 -8.42 16.92 -4.49
CA GLN A 90 -8.32 17.90 -3.42
C GLN A 90 -9.65 18.67 -3.31
N VAL A 91 -10.41 18.41 -2.26
CA VAL A 91 -11.72 19.06 -2.04
C VAL A 91 -11.56 20.45 -1.47
N SER A 92 -10.61 20.62 -0.57
CA SER A 92 -10.28 21.91 0.04
C SER A 92 -8.89 21.91 0.67
N GLY A 93 -8.44 23.10 1.04
CA GLY A 93 -7.15 23.34 1.68
C GLY A 93 -6.14 23.98 0.74
N PRO A 94 -4.93 24.27 1.24
CA PRO A 94 -3.84 24.85 0.47
C PRO A 94 -3.33 23.86 -0.59
N ASP A 95 -2.80 24.39 -1.69
CA ASP A 95 -2.20 23.56 -2.75
C ASP A 95 -0.81 23.04 -2.37
N ASP A 96 -0.13 23.66 -1.40
CA ASP A 96 1.09 23.14 -0.77
C ASP A 96 0.73 22.04 0.25
N ASN A 97 0.47 20.86 -0.27
CA ASN A 97 0.02 19.67 0.45
C ASN A 97 0.68 18.42 -0.14
N GLU A 98 0.30 17.26 0.35
CA GLU A 98 0.71 15.96 -0.20
C GLU A 98 -0.45 14.98 -0.13
N TYR A 99 -0.71 14.24 -1.22
CA TYR A 99 -1.68 13.15 -1.20
C TYR A 99 -1.36 12.09 -2.25
N GLY A 100 -1.80 10.87 -2.00
CA GLY A 100 -1.51 9.78 -2.91
C GLY A 100 -1.71 8.40 -2.30
N VAL A 101 -0.86 7.46 -2.70
CA VAL A 101 -0.99 6.05 -2.32
C VAL A 101 0.22 5.55 -1.53
N LEU A 102 -0.06 4.68 -0.57
CA LEU A 102 0.93 3.89 0.14
C LEU A 102 0.98 2.49 -0.46
N THR A 103 2.17 1.91 -0.53
CA THR A 103 2.33 0.56 -1.06
C THR A 103 3.32 -0.25 -0.25
N ARG A 104 3.15 -1.57 -0.30
CA ARG A 104 4.00 -2.55 0.39
C ARG A 104 4.16 -2.20 1.87
N MET A 105 3.08 -1.75 2.50
CA MET A 105 3.09 -1.42 3.92
C MET A 105 3.35 -2.68 4.75
N ALA A 106 4.33 -2.60 5.64
CA ALA A 106 4.59 -3.57 6.69
C ALA A 106 4.24 -2.90 8.05
N GLY A 107 2.95 -2.84 8.32
CA GLY A 107 2.38 -2.02 9.40
C GLY A 107 2.54 -0.52 9.15
N ASP A 108 2.43 0.27 10.22
CA ASP A 108 2.42 1.73 10.17
C ASP A 108 3.82 2.36 10.13
N THR A 109 4.87 1.55 10.08
CA THR A 109 6.24 2.03 10.23
C THR A 109 7.14 1.78 9.02
N GLN A 110 6.68 1.07 8.01
CA GLN A 110 7.45 0.78 6.81
C GLN A 110 6.54 0.75 5.59
N PHE A 111 6.76 1.64 4.62
CA PHE A 111 5.99 1.72 3.39
C PHE A 111 6.67 2.61 2.34
N TYR A 112 6.22 2.50 1.11
CA TYR A 112 6.48 3.48 0.06
C TYR A 112 5.31 4.44 -0.07
N VAL A 113 5.61 5.71 -0.39
CA VAL A 113 4.64 6.77 -0.69
C VAL A 113 4.83 7.21 -2.13
N PHE A 114 3.76 7.26 -2.88
CA PHE A 114 3.67 7.81 -4.23
C PHE A 114 2.65 8.93 -4.17
N SER A 115 3.14 10.16 -4.24
CA SER A 115 2.32 11.32 -3.94
C SER A 115 2.45 12.43 -4.97
N ILE A 116 1.40 13.22 -5.05
CA ILE A 116 1.36 14.52 -5.73
C ILE A 116 0.99 15.60 -4.72
N SER A 117 1.19 16.86 -5.13
CA SER A 117 0.71 18.03 -4.41
C SER A 117 -0.29 18.81 -5.25
N GLY A 118 -1.15 19.60 -4.60
CA GLY A 118 -2.16 20.41 -5.26
C GLY A 118 -1.59 21.49 -6.16
N ASP A 119 -0.31 21.88 -5.99
CA ASP A 119 0.42 22.83 -6.81
C ASP A 119 1.20 22.20 -7.98
N GLY A 120 1.01 20.88 -8.22
CA GLY A 120 1.46 20.22 -9.45
C GLY A 120 2.84 19.55 -9.38
N TYR A 121 3.26 19.07 -8.22
CA TYR A 121 4.50 18.32 -8.07
C TYR A 121 4.22 16.85 -7.75
N ALA A 122 5.19 15.97 -8.05
CA ALA A 122 5.16 14.54 -7.72
C ALA A 122 6.41 14.14 -6.97
N ARG A 123 6.27 13.14 -6.08
CA ARG A 123 7.37 12.58 -5.30
C ARG A 123 7.18 11.09 -5.05
N ILE A 124 8.30 10.37 -4.92
CA ILE A 124 8.32 9.02 -4.37
C ILE A 124 9.22 9.01 -3.14
N ALA A 125 8.73 8.47 -2.04
CA ALA A 125 9.49 8.36 -0.81
C ALA A 125 9.28 6.98 -0.17
N ARG A 126 10.20 6.59 0.70
CA ARG A 126 10.07 5.44 1.58
C ARG A 126 10.16 5.89 3.03
N TYR A 127 9.22 5.44 3.84
CA TYR A 127 9.28 5.55 5.30
C TYR A 127 9.77 4.25 5.90
N ASN A 128 10.71 4.31 6.81
CA ASN A 128 11.26 3.15 7.50
C ASN A 128 11.60 3.50 8.95
N ASN A 129 10.74 3.07 9.88
CA ASN A 129 10.94 3.18 11.33
C ASN A 129 11.38 4.58 11.80
N GLY A 130 10.64 5.62 11.41
CA GLY A 130 10.90 7.01 11.80
C GLY A 130 11.82 7.78 10.84
N SER A 131 12.31 7.16 9.78
CA SER A 131 13.21 7.80 8.82
C SER A 131 12.59 7.85 7.43
N TRP A 132 12.62 9.04 6.81
CA TRP A 132 12.24 9.25 5.42
C TRP A 132 13.44 9.13 4.49
N SER A 133 13.24 8.53 3.34
CA SER A 133 14.21 8.48 2.23
C SER A 133 13.47 8.86 0.95
N ILE A 134 13.89 9.94 0.32
CA ILE A 134 13.38 10.33 -1.00
C ILE A 134 14.01 9.39 -2.03
N LEU A 135 13.18 8.85 -2.90
CA LEU A 135 13.59 7.94 -3.97
C LEU A 135 13.56 8.69 -5.31
N GLY A 136 14.74 8.94 -5.87
CA GLY A 136 14.88 9.78 -7.05
C GLY A 136 14.92 11.27 -6.73
N PRO A 137 14.48 12.17 -7.64
CA PRO A 137 14.37 13.60 -7.39
C PRO A 137 13.29 13.91 -6.35
N ASP A 138 13.54 14.92 -5.51
CA ASP A 138 12.53 15.44 -4.60
C ASP A 138 11.66 16.47 -5.31
N TRP A 139 10.33 16.33 -5.18
CA TRP A 139 9.30 17.21 -5.75
C TRP A 139 9.55 17.65 -7.20
N VAL A 140 9.13 16.81 -8.13
CA VAL A 140 9.25 17.06 -9.58
C VAL A 140 7.99 17.74 -10.10
N PRO A 141 8.07 18.94 -10.66
CA PRO A 141 6.91 19.58 -11.27
C PRO A 141 6.46 18.81 -12.52
N SER A 142 5.14 18.76 -12.74
CA SER A 142 4.57 18.08 -13.89
C SER A 142 3.26 18.74 -14.33
N ASP A 143 3.23 19.19 -15.59
CA ASP A 143 2.06 19.84 -16.20
C ASP A 143 0.87 18.89 -16.41
N VAL A 144 1.07 17.57 -16.24
CA VAL A 144 -0.01 16.58 -16.33
C VAL A 144 -0.82 16.47 -15.04
N ILE A 145 -0.32 17.03 -13.94
CA ILE A 145 -1.03 17.08 -12.66
C ILE A 145 -2.02 18.24 -12.71
N HIS A 146 -3.30 17.92 -12.58
CA HIS A 146 -4.33 18.93 -12.46
C HIS A 146 -4.24 19.58 -11.08
N GLN A 147 -4.08 20.90 -11.04
CA GLN A 147 -3.95 21.66 -9.80
C GLN A 147 -5.32 21.98 -9.18
N GLY A 148 -5.34 22.22 -7.88
CA GLY A 148 -6.53 22.56 -7.12
C GLY A 148 -7.57 21.44 -7.10
N ALA A 149 -8.85 21.78 -7.19
CA ALA A 149 -9.98 20.87 -7.00
C ALA A 149 -10.31 19.96 -8.20
N ALA A 150 -9.42 19.82 -9.16
CA ALA A 150 -9.62 18.90 -10.28
C ALA A 150 -9.15 17.48 -9.93
N PRO A 151 -9.88 16.43 -10.35
CA PRO A 151 -9.46 15.05 -10.08
C PRO A 151 -8.18 14.69 -10.83
N ASN A 152 -7.36 13.88 -10.18
CA ASN A 152 -6.18 13.24 -10.76
C ASN A 152 -6.32 11.72 -10.65
N VAL A 153 -5.99 10.99 -11.71
CA VAL A 153 -5.84 9.54 -11.68
C VAL A 153 -4.38 9.22 -11.38
N LEU A 154 -4.15 8.62 -10.21
CA LEU A 154 -2.84 8.17 -9.79
C LEU A 154 -2.69 6.70 -10.16
N GLU A 155 -1.55 6.32 -10.78
CA GLU A 155 -1.23 4.93 -11.09
C GLU A 155 0.15 4.58 -10.56
N VAL A 156 0.26 3.46 -9.84
CA VAL A 156 1.53 2.86 -9.43
C VAL A 156 1.63 1.46 -10.02
N GLU A 157 2.66 1.21 -10.82
CA GLU A 157 3.07 -0.13 -11.20
C GLU A 157 4.31 -0.53 -10.40
N ALA A 158 4.22 -1.66 -9.70
CA ALA A 158 5.31 -2.25 -8.93
C ALA A 158 5.67 -3.62 -9.51
N ARG A 159 6.94 -3.80 -9.96
CA ARG A 159 7.51 -5.08 -10.41
C ARG A 159 8.86 -5.32 -9.76
N GLY A 160 8.97 -6.34 -8.93
CA GLY A 160 10.19 -6.58 -8.15
C GLY A 160 10.60 -5.32 -7.40
N GLY A 161 11.76 -4.77 -7.68
CA GLY A 161 12.25 -3.51 -7.11
C GLY A 161 11.96 -2.26 -7.95
N THR A 162 11.33 -2.38 -9.11
CA THR A 162 11.05 -1.24 -10.00
C THR A 162 9.65 -0.71 -9.73
N PHE A 163 9.55 0.60 -9.56
CA PHE A 163 8.29 1.32 -9.42
C PHE A 163 8.15 2.38 -10.50
N VAL A 164 7.00 2.39 -11.15
CA VAL A 164 6.60 3.44 -12.11
C VAL A 164 5.42 4.19 -11.51
N PHE A 165 5.52 5.51 -11.42
CA PHE A 165 4.43 6.38 -10.99
C PHE A 165 3.94 7.21 -12.17
N SER A 166 2.67 7.08 -12.47
CA SER A 166 1.98 7.83 -13.53
C SER A 166 0.84 8.64 -12.95
N VAL A 167 0.59 9.79 -13.55
CA VAL A 167 -0.56 10.66 -13.24
C VAL A 167 -1.28 10.98 -14.54
N ASN A 168 -2.60 10.83 -14.54
CA ASN A 168 -3.45 11.08 -15.70
C ASN A 168 -2.97 10.37 -16.98
N GLY A 169 -2.49 9.09 -16.80
CA GLY A 169 -2.00 8.25 -17.90
C GLY A 169 -0.59 8.57 -18.38
N THR A 170 0.12 9.52 -17.77
CA THR A 170 1.49 9.88 -18.15
C THR A 170 2.47 9.54 -17.04
N GLN A 171 3.54 8.80 -17.36
CA GLN A 171 4.61 8.50 -16.39
C GLN A 171 5.29 9.80 -15.93
N VAL A 172 5.33 10.03 -14.62
CA VAL A 172 5.97 11.19 -14.00
C VAL A 172 7.29 10.84 -13.31
N LEU A 173 7.37 9.66 -12.69
CA LEU A 173 8.56 9.18 -12.00
C LEU A 173 8.76 7.67 -12.20
N GLN A 174 10.03 7.24 -12.16
CA GLN A 174 10.40 5.85 -12.07
C GLN A 174 11.59 5.71 -11.13
N VAL A 175 11.56 4.75 -10.22
CA VAL A 175 12.63 4.49 -9.26
C VAL A 175 12.85 2.99 -9.05
N GLU A 176 14.00 2.65 -8.50
CA GLU A 176 14.33 1.29 -8.09
C GLU A 176 14.63 1.26 -6.59
N ASP A 177 13.91 0.43 -5.84
CA ASP A 177 14.16 0.13 -4.44
C ASP A 177 13.55 -1.25 -4.11
N ALA A 178 14.33 -2.12 -3.49
CA ALA A 178 13.94 -3.49 -3.15
C ALA A 178 13.88 -3.75 -1.64
N GLN A 179 13.79 -2.72 -0.82
CA GLN A 179 13.76 -2.86 0.65
C GLN A 179 12.46 -3.54 1.13
N LEU A 180 11.33 -3.16 0.55
CA LEU A 180 10.05 -3.78 0.82
C LEU A 180 9.57 -4.46 -0.46
N THR A 181 9.29 -5.76 -0.39
CA THR A 181 8.95 -6.57 -1.57
C THR A 181 7.46 -6.90 -1.68
N LYS A 182 6.73 -6.79 -0.57
CA LYS A 182 5.28 -7.00 -0.49
C LYS A 182 4.71 -6.33 0.76
N GLY A 183 3.43 -6.09 0.76
CA GLY A 183 2.71 -5.54 1.92
C GLY A 183 1.34 -5.02 1.53
N ASP A 184 0.73 -4.34 2.47
CA ASP A 184 -0.57 -3.71 2.29
C ASP A 184 -0.48 -2.48 1.38
N ILE A 185 -1.63 -2.01 0.93
CA ILE A 185 -1.79 -0.75 0.23
C ILE A 185 -2.59 0.22 1.09
N GLY A 186 -2.47 1.51 0.81
CA GLY A 186 -3.22 2.53 1.54
C GLY A 186 -3.38 3.82 0.75
N LEU A 187 -4.19 4.71 1.27
CA LEU A 187 -4.42 6.06 0.77
C LEU A 187 -3.92 7.05 1.81
N TYR A 188 -3.35 8.17 1.37
CA TYR A 188 -2.53 9.05 2.19
C TYR A 188 -2.81 10.52 1.87
N ALA A 189 -2.82 11.37 2.90
CA ALA A 189 -2.81 12.82 2.77
C ALA A 189 -1.99 13.47 3.88
N GLY A 190 -1.40 14.62 3.57
CA GLY A 190 -0.59 15.41 4.49
C GLY A 190 -0.77 16.91 4.27
N ALA A 191 -0.65 17.66 5.37
CA ALA A 191 -0.64 19.12 5.38
C ALA A 191 0.74 19.62 5.77
N PHE A 192 1.35 20.51 4.97
CA PHE A 192 2.69 21.02 5.23
C PHE A 192 2.70 22.33 6.04
N ASN A 193 2.48 23.46 5.37
CA ASN A 193 2.61 24.79 5.96
C ASN A 193 1.28 25.37 6.43
N GLU A 194 0.17 24.84 5.91
CA GLU A 194 -1.18 25.25 6.28
C GLU A 194 -2.04 24.02 6.55
N ALA A 195 -3.02 24.17 7.42
CA ALA A 195 -3.92 23.11 7.89
C ALA A 195 -5.17 22.97 7.01
N ASN A 196 -6.04 22.04 7.37
CA ASN A 196 -7.34 21.78 6.75
C ASN A 196 -7.27 21.32 5.28
N VAL A 197 -6.37 20.39 5.01
CA VAL A 197 -6.31 19.66 3.73
C VAL A 197 -7.38 18.58 3.71
N VAL A 198 -8.24 18.56 2.69
CA VAL A 198 -9.26 17.54 2.47
C VAL A 198 -9.07 16.90 1.12
N ILE A 199 -8.85 15.60 1.11
CA ILE A 199 -8.67 14.79 -0.10
C ILE A 199 -9.73 13.69 -0.14
N ASP A 200 -10.41 13.57 -1.26
CA ASP A 200 -11.31 12.46 -1.58
C ASP A 200 -10.63 11.49 -2.54
N PHE A 201 -10.81 10.20 -2.27
CA PHE A 201 -10.37 9.10 -3.12
C PHE A 201 -11.58 8.29 -3.57
N ASP A 202 -11.56 7.87 -4.85
CA ASP A 202 -12.61 7.06 -5.45
C ASP A 202 -12.03 6.14 -6.55
N ASN A 203 -12.83 5.18 -7.01
CA ASN A 203 -12.53 4.33 -8.16
C ASN A 203 -11.15 3.66 -8.08
N LEU A 204 -10.84 3.03 -6.93
CA LEU A 204 -9.58 2.31 -6.75
C LEU A 204 -9.66 0.95 -7.44
N GLU A 205 -8.64 0.63 -8.23
CA GLU A 205 -8.46 -0.67 -8.86
C GLU A 205 -7.06 -1.22 -8.60
N VAL A 206 -6.95 -2.51 -8.28
CA VAL A 206 -5.68 -3.21 -8.14
C VAL A 206 -5.68 -4.47 -8.99
N GLN A 207 -4.67 -4.60 -9.85
CA GLN A 207 -4.42 -5.76 -10.70
C GLN A 207 -3.06 -6.38 -10.32
N PRO A 208 -3.04 -7.58 -9.71
CA PRO A 208 -1.78 -8.32 -9.52
C PRO A 208 -1.10 -8.60 -10.86
N LEU A 209 0.22 -8.45 -10.89
CA LEU A 209 1.04 -8.72 -12.07
C LEU A 209 1.73 -10.08 -11.93
N GLN A 210 1.93 -10.76 -13.05
CA GLN A 210 2.59 -12.06 -13.13
C GLN A 210 4.05 -11.91 -13.59
#